data_ac7d3579e1c9a10fad1c23b94ee34a05
#
_entry.id   ac7d3579e1c9a10fad1c23b94ee34a05
#
_cell.length_a   1.000
_cell.length_b   1.000
_cell.length_c   1.000
_cell.angle_alpha   90.00
_cell.angle_beta   90.00
_cell.angle_gamma   90.00
#
_symmetry.space_group_name_H-M   'P 1'
#
loop_
_entity.id
_entity.type
_entity.pdbx_description
1 polymer ?
#
loop_
_entity_poly.entity_id
_entity_poly.type
_entity_poly.pdbx_seq_one_letter_code
_entity_poly.pdbx_strand_id
1 'polypeptide(L)'
;MKDCQKKNLKPWRLEANIATPDHNVPTIRGNNFHSAQIKDEISKIQVVELDKNCNAFGIKQFDIKSAKQGIVHVIGPELGYTLPGMTIVCGDSHTSTHGALGCLAMGIGTSEVEHVLATQCLKVSKLKNMLVKFEGIPGENVSSKDIVLYFIGLIGTAGGTGYAIEFAGSYIENISIESRMTICNMAIEAGAKVGLIAPDETTINYVKDKSFLDEETIKQAENYWINLKTDDDATFDNEIIIDVSKIKPQVTWGTSPEMVVSYDDEIPNPLNESEDNKKNIELARNYMGIKDESKLSDLVFDKVFIGSCTNSRIEDLRQAAKVVKGKTIAENIIEAIVVPGSGMVKEQAEMEGLDEIFKEAGFIWRDPGCSMCLGMNPDQLKPYERCASTSNRNFEGRQGYLGRTHLMSPLMAAYTAIYGTIGKPL
;
A
#
# COMPACT_ATOMS: atom_id res chain seq x y z
N MET A 1 18.91 -12.98 -10.03
CA MET A 1 19.74 -12.62 -11.21
C MET A 1 21.19 -13.13 -11.12
N LYS A 2 21.93 -12.95 -10.02
CA LYS A 2 23.31 -13.52 -9.90
C LYS A 2 23.39 -15.04 -10.14
N ASP A 3 22.41 -15.78 -9.68
CA ASP A 3 22.38 -17.23 -9.89
C ASP A 3 22.01 -17.61 -11.32
N CYS A 4 21.20 -16.80 -12.01
CA CYS A 4 21.01 -16.94 -13.45
C CYS A 4 22.33 -16.75 -14.20
N GLN A 5 23.15 -15.75 -13.84
CA GLN A 5 24.49 -15.56 -14.45
C GLN A 5 25.39 -16.77 -14.23
N LYS A 6 25.49 -17.29 -13.00
CA LYS A 6 26.30 -18.48 -12.68
C LYS A 6 25.87 -19.72 -13.46
N LYS A 7 24.57 -19.86 -13.74
CA LYS A 7 23.98 -20.98 -14.49
C LYS A 7 23.93 -20.74 -16.01
N ASN A 8 24.46 -19.59 -16.47
CA ASN A 8 24.39 -19.15 -17.88
C ASN A 8 22.95 -19.07 -18.41
N LEU A 9 21.99 -18.71 -17.54
CA LEU A 9 20.59 -18.48 -17.87
C LEU A 9 20.37 -17.01 -18.17
N LYS A 10 19.52 -16.72 -19.15
CA LYS A 10 19.07 -15.35 -19.49
C LYS A 10 17.58 -15.23 -19.19
N PRO A 11 17.09 -14.02 -18.79
CA PRO A 11 15.67 -13.77 -18.74
C PRO A 11 15.04 -14.06 -20.10
N TRP A 12 13.95 -14.83 -20.10
CA TRP A 12 13.35 -15.28 -21.35
C TRP A 12 12.69 -14.13 -22.14
N ARG A 13 11.88 -13.32 -21.45
CA ARG A 13 11.14 -12.22 -22.08
C ARG A 13 11.54 -10.90 -21.43
N LEU A 14 12.51 -10.22 -22.01
CA LEU A 14 13.02 -8.95 -21.46
C LEU A 14 11.95 -7.86 -21.42
N GLU A 15 11.11 -7.79 -22.45
CA GLU A 15 10.02 -6.83 -22.60
C GLU A 15 8.91 -6.98 -21.55
N ALA A 16 8.80 -8.16 -20.93
CA ALA A 16 7.84 -8.45 -19.87
C ALA A 16 8.40 -8.14 -18.45
N ASN A 17 9.59 -7.55 -18.37
CA ASN A 17 10.24 -7.27 -17.10
C ASN A 17 10.53 -5.77 -16.94
N ILE A 18 10.17 -5.22 -15.80
CA ILE A 18 10.57 -3.88 -15.35
C ILE A 18 11.19 -3.97 -13.96
N ALA A 19 12.05 -3.04 -13.64
CA ALA A 19 12.68 -2.93 -12.34
C ALA A 19 12.71 -1.48 -11.83
N THR A 20 12.61 -1.31 -10.52
CA THR A 20 12.79 -0.03 -9.85
C THR A 20 13.32 -0.26 -8.43
N PRO A 21 14.23 0.56 -7.91
CA PRO A 21 14.56 0.57 -6.51
C PRO A 21 13.55 1.43 -5.75
N ASP A 22 12.93 0.90 -4.69
CA ASP A 22 11.91 1.61 -3.92
C ASP A 22 12.05 1.47 -2.39
N HIS A 23 12.47 0.31 -1.87
CA HIS A 23 12.59 0.05 -0.44
C HIS A 23 13.82 0.70 0.20
N ASN A 24 14.98 0.56 -0.44
CA ASN A 24 16.29 0.90 0.09
C ASN A 24 16.83 2.24 -0.45
N VAL A 25 15.93 3.09 -0.90
CA VAL A 25 16.30 4.41 -1.43
C VAL A 25 16.02 5.49 -0.39
N PRO A 26 16.95 6.43 -0.14
CA PRO A 26 16.67 7.58 0.71
C PRO A 26 15.64 8.48 0.03
N THR A 27 14.79 9.10 0.82
CA THR A 27 13.77 10.06 0.35
C THR A 27 14.20 11.52 0.50
N ILE A 28 15.43 11.76 0.97
CA ILE A 28 16.11 13.06 0.92
C ILE A 28 17.25 12.91 -0.08
N ARG A 29 17.06 13.50 -1.26
CA ARG A 29 18.03 13.43 -2.36
C ARG A 29 18.40 14.84 -2.82
N GLY A 30 19.68 15.06 -3.05
CA GLY A 30 20.14 16.27 -3.75
C GLY A 30 20.08 16.09 -5.27
N ASN A 31 20.29 17.17 -5.99
CA ASN A 31 20.41 17.13 -7.45
C ASN A 31 21.50 16.12 -7.89
N ASN A 32 21.21 15.37 -8.96
CA ASN A 32 22.10 14.33 -9.51
C ASN A 32 22.44 13.19 -8.53
N PHE A 33 21.58 12.90 -7.57
CA PHE A 33 21.78 11.78 -6.66
C PHE A 33 21.83 10.45 -7.42
N HIS A 34 22.73 9.53 -7.00
CA HIS A 34 22.87 8.22 -7.61
C HIS A 34 23.11 7.12 -6.54
N SER A 35 22.91 5.87 -6.91
CA SER A 35 22.94 4.71 -6.00
C SER A 35 24.22 4.59 -5.15
N ALA A 36 25.39 4.97 -5.70
CA ALA A 36 26.66 4.94 -4.96
C ALA A 36 26.73 5.97 -3.81
N GLN A 37 25.84 6.98 -3.76
CA GLN A 37 25.76 7.98 -2.70
C GLN A 37 24.88 7.57 -1.52
N ILE A 38 24.21 6.42 -1.59
CA ILE A 38 23.46 5.86 -0.48
C ILE A 38 24.44 5.60 0.68
N LYS A 39 24.12 6.15 1.85
CA LYS A 39 25.03 6.09 3.03
C LYS A 39 24.99 4.74 3.72
N ASP A 40 23.82 4.10 3.84
CA ASP A 40 23.69 2.77 4.41
C ASP A 40 24.27 1.73 3.44
N GLU A 41 25.30 1.01 3.88
CA GLU A 41 26.05 0.09 3.02
C GLU A 41 25.20 -1.09 2.53
N ILE A 42 24.24 -1.60 3.33
CA ILE A 42 23.38 -2.72 2.92
C ILE A 42 22.42 -2.26 1.82
N SER A 43 21.77 -1.13 2.04
CA SER A 43 20.87 -0.50 1.07
C SER A 43 21.61 -0.18 -0.23
N LYS A 44 22.80 0.41 -0.13
CA LYS A 44 23.67 0.72 -1.27
C LYS A 44 24.05 -0.51 -2.08
N ILE A 45 24.48 -1.59 -1.43
CA ILE A 45 24.81 -2.85 -2.10
C ILE A 45 23.59 -3.35 -2.88
N GLN A 46 22.40 -3.33 -2.30
CA GLN A 46 21.19 -3.84 -2.96
C GLN A 46 20.82 -3.02 -4.19
N VAL A 47 20.82 -1.69 -4.09
CA VAL A 47 20.48 -0.80 -5.22
C VAL A 47 21.54 -0.88 -6.32
N VAL A 48 22.82 -0.81 -5.97
CA VAL A 48 23.93 -0.94 -6.95
C VAL A 48 23.92 -2.31 -7.66
N GLU A 49 23.60 -3.38 -6.94
CA GLU A 49 23.49 -4.72 -7.56
C GLU A 49 22.26 -4.82 -8.46
N LEU A 50 21.15 -4.14 -8.14
CA LEU A 50 20.01 -4.04 -9.05
C LEU A 50 20.42 -3.35 -10.34
N ASP A 51 21.12 -2.19 -10.26
CA ASP A 51 21.61 -1.43 -11.41
C ASP A 51 22.52 -2.30 -12.30
N LYS A 52 23.50 -3.01 -11.69
CA LYS A 52 24.41 -3.90 -12.40
C LYS A 52 23.67 -5.04 -13.12
N ASN A 53 22.73 -5.67 -12.44
CA ASN A 53 21.98 -6.78 -12.97
C ASN A 53 21.06 -6.36 -14.13
N CYS A 54 20.35 -5.24 -13.98
CA CYS A 54 19.49 -4.72 -15.04
C CYS A 54 20.31 -4.36 -16.28
N ASN A 55 21.45 -3.70 -16.11
CA ASN A 55 22.36 -3.39 -17.22
C ASN A 55 22.93 -4.66 -17.88
N ALA A 56 23.35 -5.66 -17.10
CA ALA A 56 23.95 -6.89 -17.63
C ALA A 56 22.97 -7.75 -18.44
N PHE A 57 21.68 -7.73 -18.06
CA PHE A 57 20.63 -8.52 -18.73
C PHE A 57 19.78 -7.70 -19.72
N GLY A 58 19.94 -6.38 -19.78
CA GLY A 58 19.12 -5.50 -20.61
C GLY A 58 17.68 -5.34 -20.10
N ILE A 59 17.44 -5.51 -18.80
CA ILE A 59 16.13 -5.31 -18.19
C ILE A 59 15.87 -3.81 -18.07
N LYS A 60 14.68 -3.37 -18.49
CA LYS A 60 14.26 -1.98 -18.36
C LYS A 60 14.15 -1.59 -16.88
N GLN A 61 14.92 -0.59 -16.49
CA GLN A 61 14.94 -0.10 -15.12
C GLN A 61 14.56 1.38 -15.06
N PHE A 62 13.72 1.72 -14.07
CA PHE A 62 13.51 3.08 -13.61
C PHE A 62 14.41 3.29 -12.39
N ASP A 63 15.67 3.64 -12.65
CA ASP A 63 16.70 3.80 -11.62
C ASP A 63 16.46 5.05 -10.75
N ILE A 64 17.28 5.23 -9.74
CA ILE A 64 17.14 6.32 -8.77
C ILE A 64 17.24 7.73 -9.37
N LYS A 65 17.76 7.87 -10.60
CA LYS A 65 17.86 9.14 -11.36
C LYS A 65 16.66 9.38 -12.26
N SER A 66 15.88 8.34 -12.52
CA SER A 66 14.73 8.40 -13.40
C SER A 66 13.64 9.28 -12.80
N ALA A 67 13.14 10.24 -13.55
CA ALA A 67 11.94 11.00 -13.18
C ALA A 67 10.70 10.11 -12.99
N LYS A 68 10.73 8.86 -13.52
CA LYS A 68 9.67 7.85 -13.38
C LYS A 68 9.96 6.82 -12.29
N GLN A 69 11.02 7.01 -11.48
CA GLN A 69 11.31 6.14 -10.34
C GLN A 69 10.19 6.26 -9.30
N GLY A 70 9.86 5.16 -8.67
CA GLY A 70 8.86 5.13 -7.61
C GLY A 70 8.61 3.72 -7.11
N ILE A 71 7.63 3.58 -6.25
CA ILE A 71 7.18 2.30 -5.70
C ILE A 71 6.64 1.45 -6.83
N VAL A 72 7.09 0.19 -6.93
CA VAL A 72 6.75 -0.70 -8.07
C VAL A 72 5.25 -0.84 -8.30
N HIS A 73 4.44 -0.89 -7.21
CA HIS A 73 2.98 -1.01 -7.29
C HIS A 73 2.26 0.32 -7.58
N VAL A 74 3.00 1.43 -7.64
CA VAL A 74 2.51 2.72 -8.13
C VAL A 74 2.89 2.89 -9.60
N ILE A 75 4.16 2.72 -9.94
CA ILE A 75 4.64 2.95 -11.32
C ILE A 75 4.13 1.92 -12.32
N GLY A 76 3.86 0.67 -11.91
CA GLY A 76 3.31 -0.35 -12.79
C GLY A 76 2.00 0.07 -13.45
N PRO A 77 0.95 0.40 -12.68
CA PRO A 77 -0.29 0.98 -13.19
C PRO A 77 -0.11 2.33 -13.88
N GLU A 78 0.61 3.25 -13.23
CA GLU A 78 0.77 4.63 -13.68
C GLU A 78 1.46 4.74 -15.05
N LEU A 79 2.39 3.86 -15.36
CA LEU A 79 3.14 3.83 -16.61
C LEU A 79 2.56 2.85 -17.64
N GLY A 80 1.36 2.31 -17.43
CA GLY A 80 0.68 1.44 -18.37
C GLY A 80 1.23 0.01 -18.47
N TYR A 81 2.04 -0.45 -17.51
CA TYR A 81 2.54 -1.83 -17.48
C TYR A 81 1.55 -2.82 -16.85
N THR A 82 0.47 -2.35 -16.28
CA THR A 82 -0.58 -3.15 -15.67
C THR A 82 -1.82 -3.09 -16.54
N LEU A 83 -2.17 -4.21 -17.18
CA LEU A 83 -3.33 -4.31 -18.06
C LEU A 83 -4.24 -5.45 -17.59
N PRO A 84 -5.59 -5.33 -17.74
CA PRO A 84 -6.51 -6.38 -17.34
C PRO A 84 -6.18 -7.74 -17.99
N GLY A 85 -6.35 -8.83 -17.23
CA GLY A 85 -6.05 -10.18 -17.67
C GLY A 85 -4.57 -10.59 -17.62
N MET A 86 -3.66 -9.67 -17.29
CA MET A 86 -2.25 -10.03 -17.09
C MET A 86 -2.04 -10.86 -15.84
N THR A 87 -1.03 -11.74 -15.88
CA THR A 87 -0.42 -12.35 -14.68
C THR A 87 0.81 -11.55 -14.30
N ILE A 88 0.84 -11.01 -13.08
CA ILE A 88 1.93 -10.17 -12.58
C ILE A 88 2.52 -10.78 -11.32
N VAL A 89 3.83 -10.97 -11.29
CA VAL A 89 4.56 -11.45 -10.12
C VAL A 89 5.74 -10.53 -9.80
N CYS A 90 5.98 -10.32 -8.52
CA CYS A 90 7.08 -9.47 -8.04
C CYS A 90 7.61 -9.99 -6.70
N GLY A 91 8.84 -9.66 -6.36
CA GLY A 91 9.44 -9.99 -5.07
C GLY A 91 8.90 -9.19 -3.88
N ASP A 92 7.84 -8.40 -4.08
CA ASP A 92 7.14 -7.65 -3.04
C ASP A 92 5.76 -8.26 -2.75
N SER A 93 5.40 -8.37 -1.47
CA SER A 93 4.16 -9.01 -1.02
C SER A 93 2.89 -8.27 -1.45
N HIS A 94 2.96 -6.93 -1.65
CA HIS A 94 1.81 -6.12 -2.04
C HIS A 94 1.54 -6.08 -3.56
N THR A 95 2.08 -7.04 -4.30
CA THR A 95 1.81 -7.22 -5.75
C THR A 95 0.33 -7.42 -6.05
N SER A 96 -0.47 -7.89 -5.09
CA SER A 96 -1.93 -7.95 -5.18
C SER A 96 -2.59 -6.61 -5.55
N THR A 97 -1.91 -5.47 -5.35
CA THR A 97 -2.35 -4.13 -5.79
C THR A 97 -2.80 -4.11 -7.25
N HIS A 98 -2.09 -4.82 -8.13
CA HIS A 98 -2.39 -4.86 -9.57
C HIS A 98 -3.71 -5.57 -9.89
N GLY A 99 -4.25 -6.36 -8.94
CA GLY A 99 -5.58 -6.95 -9.06
C GLY A 99 -6.73 -5.95 -9.14
N ALA A 100 -6.50 -4.71 -8.73
CA ALA A 100 -7.45 -3.59 -8.91
C ALA A 100 -7.78 -3.28 -10.37
N LEU A 101 -6.91 -3.70 -11.30
CA LEU A 101 -7.12 -3.59 -12.75
C LEU A 101 -7.48 -4.95 -13.39
N GLY A 102 -7.92 -5.94 -12.61
CA GLY A 102 -8.28 -7.26 -13.13
C GLY A 102 -7.08 -8.13 -13.51
N CYS A 103 -5.92 -7.95 -12.86
CA CYS A 103 -4.75 -8.80 -13.04
C CYS A 103 -4.70 -9.93 -12.02
N LEU A 104 -4.25 -11.11 -12.43
CA LEU A 104 -3.85 -12.15 -11.49
C LEU A 104 -2.45 -11.80 -10.95
N ALA A 105 -2.41 -11.14 -9.80
CA ALA A 105 -1.20 -10.53 -9.28
C ALA A 105 -0.86 -11.04 -7.88
N MET A 106 0.42 -11.46 -7.68
CA MET A 106 0.85 -12.01 -6.39
C MET A 106 2.35 -11.78 -6.12
N GLY A 107 2.66 -11.57 -4.84
CA GLY A 107 4.03 -11.58 -4.34
C GLY A 107 4.64 -12.98 -4.36
N ILE A 108 5.93 -13.08 -4.73
CA ILE A 108 6.67 -14.33 -4.80
C ILE A 108 8.05 -14.20 -4.14
N GLY A 109 8.61 -15.32 -3.71
CA GLY A 109 9.93 -15.35 -3.09
C GLY A 109 11.07 -15.15 -4.11
N THR A 110 12.25 -14.78 -3.61
CA THR A 110 13.44 -14.52 -4.46
C THR A 110 13.84 -15.68 -5.36
N SER A 111 13.72 -16.92 -4.89
CA SER A 111 13.99 -18.13 -5.69
C SER A 111 12.96 -18.32 -6.81
N GLU A 112 11.70 -17.96 -6.54
CA GLU A 112 10.63 -18.00 -7.53
C GLU A 112 10.83 -16.88 -8.58
N VAL A 113 11.32 -15.70 -8.18
CA VAL A 113 11.69 -14.62 -9.13
C VAL A 113 12.77 -15.13 -10.11
N GLU A 114 13.82 -15.82 -9.61
CA GLU A 114 14.84 -16.42 -10.48
C GLU A 114 14.21 -17.41 -11.48
N HIS A 115 13.34 -18.29 -10.98
CA HIS A 115 12.66 -19.28 -11.81
C HIS A 115 11.79 -18.63 -12.89
N VAL A 116 10.97 -17.64 -12.52
CA VAL A 116 10.10 -16.91 -13.46
C VAL A 116 10.92 -16.16 -14.51
N LEU A 117 11.99 -15.49 -14.13
CA LEU A 117 12.88 -14.81 -15.09
C LEU A 117 13.41 -15.78 -16.15
N ALA A 118 13.79 -17.01 -15.75
CA ALA A 118 14.36 -17.99 -16.65
C ALA A 118 13.32 -18.75 -17.49
N THR A 119 12.09 -18.95 -16.96
CA THR A 119 11.12 -19.89 -17.54
C THR A 119 9.76 -19.30 -17.86
N GLN A 120 9.43 -18.13 -17.34
CA GLN A 120 8.10 -17.50 -17.36
C GLN A 120 7.00 -18.39 -16.73
N CYS A 121 7.38 -19.32 -15.88
CA CYS A 121 6.49 -20.26 -15.22
C CYS A 121 6.59 -20.13 -13.70
N LEU A 122 5.46 -20.33 -13.02
CA LEU A 122 5.39 -20.44 -11.57
C LEU A 122 4.45 -21.59 -11.21
N LYS A 123 4.90 -22.49 -10.32
CA LYS A 123 4.03 -23.54 -9.78
C LYS A 123 3.28 -22.98 -8.58
N VAL A 124 1.98 -22.89 -8.69
CA VAL A 124 1.09 -22.47 -7.59
C VAL A 124 0.07 -23.56 -7.29
N SER A 125 -0.31 -23.70 -6.02
CA SER A 125 -1.47 -24.50 -5.63
C SER A 125 -2.74 -23.76 -5.99
N LYS A 126 -3.80 -24.52 -6.40
CA LYS A 126 -5.12 -23.93 -6.65
C LYS A 126 -5.61 -23.26 -5.36
N LEU A 127 -5.97 -21.98 -5.47
CA LEU A 127 -6.57 -21.21 -4.38
C LEU A 127 -8.07 -21.50 -4.32
N LYS A 128 -8.65 -21.34 -3.14
CA LYS A 128 -10.09 -21.21 -2.94
C LYS A 128 -10.52 -19.82 -3.37
N ASN A 129 -11.79 -19.65 -3.71
CA ASN A 129 -12.36 -18.37 -4.12
C ASN A 129 -13.20 -17.79 -2.97
N MET A 130 -12.92 -16.55 -2.60
CA MET A 130 -13.72 -15.79 -1.64
C MET A 130 -14.29 -14.56 -2.32
N LEU A 131 -15.58 -14.32 -2.18
CA LEU A 131 -16.24 -13.10 -2.62
C LEU A 131 -16.48 -12.18 -1.42
N VAL A 132 -16.04 -10.93 -1.54
CA VAL A 132 -16.30 -9.87 -0.55
C VAL A 132 -17.05 -8.74 -1.22
N LYS A 133 -18.33 -8.58 -0.87
CA LYS A 133 -19.18 -7.51 -1.38
C LYS A 133 -19.21 -6.34 -0.40
N PHE A 134 -18.80 -5.17 -0.85
CA PHE A 134 -18.96 -3.91 -0.15
C PHE A 134 -20.18 -3.18 -0.69
N GLU A 135 -21.23 -3.09 0.12
CA GLU A 135 -22.53 -2.54 -0.31
C GLU A 135 -22.84 -1.22 0.40
N GLY A 136 -23.45 -0.28 -0.33
CA GLY A 136 -23.91 0.99 0.19
C GLY A 136 -22.94 2.14 -0.04
N ILE A 137 -23.23 3.27 0.61
CA ILE A 137 -22.45 4.51 0.51
C ILE A 137 -21.84 4.78 1.88
N PRO A 138 -20.50 4.88 1.99
CA PRO A 138 -19.85 5.16 3.27
C PRO A 138 -20.18 6.56 3.77
N GLY A 139 -20.04 6.76 5.08
CA GLY A 139 -20.14 8.07 5.69
C GLY A 139 -19.05 9.04 5.22
N GLU A 140 -19.27 10.33 5.48
CA GLU A 140 -18.25 11.36 5.23
C GLU A 140 -16.96 11.02 6.00
N ASN A 141 -15.81 11.29 5.41
CA ASN A 141 -14.49 11.01 5.97
C ASN A 141 -14.10 9.52 6.07
N VAL A 142 -14.87 8.61 5.47
CA VAL A 142 -14.52 7.19 5.34
C VAL A 142 -13.91 6.93 3.95
N SER A 143 -12.73 6.37 3.92
CA SER A 143 -11.98 6.03 2.71
C SER A 143 -11.91 4.52 2.49
N SER A 144 -11.40 4.10 1.33
CA SER A 144 -11.14 2.68 1.04
C SER A 144 -10.15 2.05 2.03
N LYS A 145 -9.25 2.85 2.62
CA LYS A 145 -8.36 2.38 3.69
C LYS A 145 -9.13 1.97 4.94
N ASP A 146 -10.13 2.76 5.31
CA ASP A 146 -10.97 2.45 6.48
C ASP A 146 -11.78 1.19 6.24
N ILE A 147 -12.35 1.03 5.05
CA ILE A 147 -13.16 -0.12 4.66
C ILE A 147 -12.34 -1.41 4.66
N VAL A 148 -11.13 -1.39 4.09
CA VAL A 148 -10.29 -2.59 4.07
C VAL A 148 -9.70 -2.91 5.45
N LEU A 149 -9.41 -1.92 6.29
CA LEU A 149 -9.01 -2.14 7.69
C LEU A 149 -10.15 -2.77 8.48
N TYR A 150 -11.38 -2.28 8.33
CA TYR A 150 -12.57 -2.89 8.94
C TYR A 150 -12.73 -4.35 8.50
N PHE A 151 -12.60 -4.64 7.21
CA PHE A 151 -12.64 -6.00 6.67
C PHE A 151 -11.57 -6.90 7.31
N ILE A 152 -10.32 -6.42 7.41
CA ILE A 152 -9.24 -7.18 8.05
C ILE A 152 -9.53 -7.41 9.54
N GLY A 153 -10.07 -6.42 10.23
CA GLY A 153 -10.52 -6.57 11.61
C GLY A 153 -11.63 -7.62 11.78
N LEU A 154 -12.51 -7.72 10.78
CA LEU A 154 -13.63 -8.68 10.79
C LEU A 154 -13.19 -10.13 10.60
N ILE A 155 -12.27 -10.39 9.64
CA ILE A 155 -11.88 -11.78 9.29
C ILE A 155 -10.55 -12.22 9.90
N GLY A 156 -9.77 -11.27 10.44
CA GLY A 156 -8.43 -11.50 10.95
C GLY A 156 -7.37 -11.57 9.85
N THR A 157 -6.09 -11.50 10.25
CA THR A 157 -4.93 -11.58 9.34
C THR A 157 -4.71 -12.97 8.72
N ALA A 158 -5.40 -13.98 9.19
CA ALA A 158 -5.37 -15.35 8.64
C ALA A 158 -6.64 -15.76 7.89
N GLY A 159 -7.70 -14.94 7.93
CA GLY A 159 -9.01 -15.29 7.37
C GLY A 159 -9.02 -15.55 5.87
N GLY A 160 -8.15 -14.87 5.12
CA GLY A 160 -7.96 -15.06 3.68
C GLY A 160 -6.91 -16.10 3.30
N THR A 161 -6.31 -16.82 4.25
CA THR A 161 -5.25 -17.78 3.95
C THR A 161 -5.71 -18.90 3.04
N GLY A 162 -5.03 -19.06 1.90
CA GLY A 162 -5.38 -20.06 0.88
C GLY A 162 -6.45 -19.59 -0.12
N TYR A 163 -6.90 -18.34 -0.02
CA TYR A 163 -7.89 -17.75 -0.91
C TYR A 163 -7.27 -16.77 -1.92
N ALA A 164 -7.94 -16.68 -3.08
CA ALA A 164 -8.00 -15.49 -3.91
C ALA A 164 -9.30 -14.77 -3.54
N ILE A 165 -9.22 -13.48 -3.22
CA ILE A 165 -10.37 -12.66 -2.85
C ILE A 165 -10.80 -11.83 -4.04
N GLU A 166 -12.07 -11.96 -4.45
CA GLU A 166 -12.71 -11.01 -5.35
C GLU A 166 -13.49 -9.98 -4.53
N PHE A 167 -13.17 -8.71 -4.75
CA PHE A 167 -13.90 -7.58 -4.16
C PHE A 167 -14.90 -7.04 -5.17
N ALA A 168 -16.15 -6.92 -4.75
CA ALA A 168 -17.27 -6.51 -5.56
C ALA A 168 -18.28 -5.67 -4.76
N GLY A 169 -19.43 -5.38 -5.34
CA GLY A 169 -20.53 -4.66 -4.71
C GLY A 169 -20.60 -3.18 -5.11
N SER A 170 -21.71 -2.56 -4.74
CA SER A 170 -22.04 -1.19 -5.17
C SER A 170 -21.01 -0.15 -4.78
N TYR A 171 -20.28 -0.35 -3.68
CA TYR A 171 -19.17 0.54 -3.31
C TYR A 171 -18.02 0.44 -4.30
N ILE A 172 -17.60 -0.78 -4.66
CA ILE A 172 -16.47 -1.03 -5.59
C ILE A 172 -16.73 -0.42 -6.97
N GLU A 173 -17.97 -0.52 -7.46
CA GLU A 173 -18.35 0.02 -8.77
C GLU A 173 -18.23 1.54 -8.85
N ASN A 174 -18.36 2.24 -7.71
CA ASN A 174 -18.41 3.70 -7.64
C ASN A 174 -17.11 4.38 -7.17
N ILE A 175 -16.04 3.63 -6.91
CA ILE A 175 -14.76 4.21 -6.46
C ILE A 175 -13.72 4.27 -7.57
N SER A 176 -12.73 5.17 -7.40
CA SER A 176 -11.60 5.35 -8.30
C SER A 176 -10.69 4.11 -8.35
N ILE A 177 -9.85 4.02 -9.37
CA ILE A 177 -8.83 2.96 -9.48
C ILE A 177 -7.83 3.04 -8.32
N GLU A 178 -7.46 4.24 -7.88
CA GLU A 178 -6.58 4.47 -6.73
C GLU A 178 -7.17 3.87 -5.44
N SER A 179 -8.45 4.06 -5.23
CA SER A 179 -9.20 3.48 -4.12
C SER A 179 -9.29 1.95 -4.22
N ARG A 180 -9.52 1.39 -5.43
CA ARG A 180 -9.48 -0.06 -5.69
C ARG A 180 -8.09 -0.64 -5.42
N MET A 181 -7.03 0.08 -5.82
CA MET A 181 -5.65 -0.33 -5.53
C MET A 181 -5.36 -0.39 -4.04
N THR A 182 -5.91 0.51 -3.24
CA THR A 182 -5.80 0.46 -1.76
C THR A 182 -6.43 -0.82 -1.19
N ILE A 183 -7.60 -1.22 -1.66
CA ILE A 183 -8.30 -2.44 -1.23
C ILE A 183 -7.50 -3.68 -1.62
N CYS A 184 -7.13 -3.81 -2.90
CA CYS A 184 -6.37 -4.96 -3.40
C CYS A 184 -4.96 -5.04 -2.78
N ASN A 185 -4.31 -3.88 -2.51
CA ASN A 185 -3.03 -3.81 -1.82
C ASN A 185 -3.09 -4.52 -0.46
N MET A 186 -4.14 -4.27 0.31
CA MET A 186 -4.27 -4.81 1.67
C MET A 186 -4.89 -6.20 1.76
N ALA A 187 -5.23 -6.84 0.64
CA ALA A 187 -5.72 -8.23 0.64
C ALA A 187 -4.71 -9.20 1.28
N ILE A 188 -3.41 -8.96 1.10
CA ILE A 188 -2.34 -9.77 1.71
C ILE A 188 -2.33 -9.65 3.24
N GLU A 189 -2.79 -8.53 3.80
CA GLU A 189 -2.87 -8.33 5.25
C GLU A 189 -4.04 -9.10 5.90
N ALA A 190 -5.01 -9.51 5.09
CA ALA A 190 -6.04 -10.48 5.47
C ALA A 190 -5.58 -11.95 5.27
N GLY A 191 -4.33 -12.17 4.85
CA GLY A 191 -3.76 -13.49 4.59
C GLY A 191 -3.99 -14.02 3.17
N ALA A 192 -4.71 -13.31 2.31
CA ALA A 192 -4.99 -13.74 0.94
C ALA A 192 -3.75 -13.60 0.05
N LYS A 193 -3.57 -14.51 -0.89
CA LYS A 193 -2.48 -14.43 -1.85
C LYS A 193 -2.77 -13.47 -3.00
N VAL A 194 -4.04 -13.28 -3.33
CA VAL A 194 -4.53 -12.47 -4.45
C VAL A 194 -5.73 -11.67 -3.99
N GLY A 195 -5.80 -10.40 -4.40
CA GLY A 195 -7.00 -9.57 -4.33
C GLY A 195 -7.36 -9.12 -5.74
N LEU A 196 -8.60 -9.27 -6.17
CA LEU A 196 -9.07 -9.01 -7.52
C LEU A 196 -10.30 -8.11 -7.50
N ILE A 197 -10.38 -7.24 -8.52
CA ILE A 197 -11.61 -6.52 -8.89
C ILE A 197 -11.83 -6.74 -10.38
N ALA A 198 -13.05 -7.13 -10.75
CA ALA A 198 -13.39 -7.32 -12.15
C ALA A 198 -13.22 -6.00 -12.94
N PRO A 199 -12.61 -6.04 -14.15
CA PRO A 199 -12.49 -4.86 -14.99
C PRO A 199 -13.87 -4.34 -15.40
N ASP A 200 -14.05 -3.04 -15.31
CA ASP A 200 -15.25 -2.33 -15.73
C ASP A 200 -14.87 -1.08 -16.55
N GLU A 201 -15.83 -0.23 -16.83
CA GLU A 201 -15.60 1.01 -17.59
C GLU A 201 -14.60 1.94 -16.90
N THR A 202 -14.60 2.00 -15.56
CA THR A 202 -13.62 2.77 -14.77
C THR A 202 -12.20 2.25 -15.01
N THR A 203 -12.02 0.93 -15.01
CA THR A 203 -10.73 0.28 -15.31
C THR A 203 -10.28 0.55 -16.73
N ILE A 204 -11.19 0.41 -17.71
CA ILE A 204 -10.89 0.62 -19.13
C ILE A 204 -10.46 2.07 -19.38
N ASN A 205 -11.19 3.04 -18.85
CA ASN A 205 -10.84 4.45 -18.99
C ASN A 205 -9.48 4.79 -18.37
N TYR A 206 -9.19 4.27 -17.19
CA TYR A 206 -7.88 4.44 -16.56
C TYR A 206 -6.73 3.89 -17.41
N VAL A 207 -6.92 2.67 -17.96
CA VAL A 207 -5.90 2.01 -18.81
C VAL A 207 -5.69 2.74 -20.13
N LYS A 208 -6.75 3.24 -20.77
CA LYS A 208 -6.65 4.02 -22.00
C LYS A 208 -5.73 5.23 -21.84
N ASP A 209 -5.88 5.96 -20.75
CA ASP A 209 -5.08 7.16 -20.47
C ASP A 209 -3.60 6.87 -20.20
N LYS A 210 -3.28 5.66 -19.72
CA LYS A 210 -1.93 5.27 -19.28
C LYS A 210 -1.21 4.35 -20.26
N SER A 211 -1.95 3.61 -21.08
CA SER A 211 -1.40 2.59 -21.96
C SER A 211 -0.55 3.20 -23.08
N PHE A 212 0.51 2.48 -23.45
CA PHE A 212 1.32 2.73 -24.65
C PHE A 212 0.86 1.93 -25.85
N LEU A 213 -0.30 1.27 -25.76
CA LEU A 213 -0.93 0.54 -26.86
C LEU A 213 -1.58 1.55 -27.83
N ASP A 214 -1.62 1.20 -29.11
CA ASP A 214 -2.35 1.98 -30.11
C ASP A 214 -3.87 1.82 -29.94
N GLU A 215 -4.63 2.77 -30.49
CA GLU A 215 -6.08 2.85 -30.34
C GLU A 215 -6.81 1.60 -30.88
N GLU A 216 -6.31 0.99 -31.96
CA GLU A 216 -6.91 -0.23 -32.53
C GLU A 216 -6.73 -1.42 -31.61
N THR A 217 -5.52 -1.60 -31.07
CA THR A 217 -5.22 -2.63 -30.08
C THR A 217 -6.04 -2.44 -28.80
N ILE A 218 -6.19 -1.23 -28.30
CA ILE A 218 -7.03 -0.92 -27.13
C ILE A 218 -8.48 -1.31 -27.42
N LYS A 219 -9.05 -0.93 -28.56
CA LYS A 219 -10.42 -1.24 -28.93
C LYS A 219 -10.69 -2.75 -29.03
N GLN A 220 -9.73 -3.51 -29.52
CA GLN A 220 -9.82 -4.98 -29.54
C GLN A 220 -9.74 -5.55 -28.12
N ALA A 221 -8.84 -5.02 -27.30
CA ALA A 221 -8.64 -5.45 -25.93
C ALA A 221 -9.83 -5.13 -25.01
N GLU A 222 -10.54 -4.02 -25.20
CA GLU A 222 -11.74 -3.65 -24.43
C GLU A 222 -12.79 -4.75 -24.42
N ASN A 223 -13.08 -5.31 -25.60
CA ASN A 223 -14.05 -6.40 -25.70
C ASN A 223 -13.62 -7.65 -24.93
N TYR A 224 -12.32 -7.90 -24.85
CA TYR A 224 -11.78 -8.99 -24.04
C TYR A 224 -11.81 -8.65 -22.55
N TRP A 225 -11.38 -7.45 -22.17
CA TRP A 225 -11.26 -7.03 -20.76
C TRP A 225 -12.62 -6.99 -20.04
N ILE A 226 -13.67 -6.45 -20.69
CA ILE A 226 -15.00 -6.36 -20.07
C ILE A 226 -15.63 -7.74 -19.79
N ASN A 227 -15.16 -8.77 -20.49
CA ASN A 227 -15.60 -10.15 -20.30
C ASN A 227 -14.77 -10.94 -19.26
N LEU A 228 -13.77 -10.29 -18.62
CA LEU A 228 -13.00 -10.91 -17.53
C LEU A 228 -13.73 -10.87 -16.17
N LYS A 229 -14.98 -10.48 -16.14
CA LYS A 229 -15.82 -10.56 -14.94
C LYS A 229 -16.17 -11.99 -14.62
N THR A 230 -16.46 -12.24 -13.36
CA THR A 230 -16.98 -13.54 -12.89
C THR A 230 -18.34 -13.83 -13.52
N ASP A 231 -18.57 -15.08 -13.91
CA ASP A 231 -19.83 -15.55 -14.49
C ASP A 231 -20.97 -15.44 -13.47
N ASP A 232 -22.20 -15.19 -13.95
CA ASP A 232 -23.36 -14.95 -13.08
C ASP A 232 -23.76 -16.20 -12.24
N ASP A 233 -23.38 -17.40 -12.69
CA ASP A 233 -23.61 -18.68 -12.01
C ASP A 233 -22.39 -19.21 -11.24
N ALA A 234 -21.33 -18.40 -11.11
CA ALA A 234 -20.14 -18.78 -10.38
C ALA A 234 -20.45 -19.02 -8.89
N THR A 235 -19.78 -20.01 -8.33
CA THR A 235 -19.87 -20.32 -6.90
C THR A 235 -18.56 -20.02 -6.19
N PHE A 236 -18.66 -19.48 -4.99
CA PHE A 236 -17.52 -19.16 -4.14
C PHE A 236 -17.44 -20.12 -2.95
N ASP A 237 -16.22 -20.40 -2.48
CA ASP A 237 -16.01 -21.20 -1.27
C ASP A 237 -16.41 -20.43 0.01
N ASN A 238 -16.40 -19.10 -0.06
CA ASN A 238 -16.85 -18.22 1.02
C ASN A 238 -17.38 -16.91 0.44
N GLU A 239 -18.44 -16.37 1.03
CA GLU A 239 -19.00 -15.07 0.66
C GLU A 239 -19.21 -14.20 1.90
N ILE A 240 -18.79 -12.94 1.82
CA ILE A 240 -18.92 -11.95 2.89
C ILE A 240 -19.58 -10.70 2.32
N ILE A 241 -20.62 -10.19 2.96
CA ILE A 241 -21.29 -8.96 2.58
C ILE A 241 -21.13 -7.94 3.71
N ILE A 242 -20.62 -6.77 3.39
CA ILE A 242 -20.35 -5.70 4.34
C ILE A 242 -21.11 -4.44 3.91
N ASP A 243 -21.94 -3.92 4.81
CA ASP A 243 -22.63 -2.64 4.67
C ASP A 243 -21.67 -1.50 5.05
N VAL A 244 -21.10 -0.84 4.05
CA VAL A 244 -20.11 0.23 4.27
C VAL A 244 -20.71 1.49 4.88
N SER A 245 -22.03 1.67 4.86
CA SER A 245 -22.71 2.82 5.46
C SER A 245 -22.57 2.89 6.98
N LYS A 246 -22.22 1.76 7.60
CA LYS A 246 -22.02 1.64 9.06
C LYS A 246 -20.56 1.80 9.50
N ILE A 247 -19.62 1.84 8.53
CA ILE A 247 -18.21 1.94 8.85
C ILE A 247 -17.89 3.41 9.17
N LYS A 248 -17.13 3.59 10.23
CA LYS A 248 -16.50 4.86 10.62
C LYS A 248 -15.01 4.82 10.26
N PRO A 249 -14.28 5.95 10.28
CA PRO A 249 -12.84 5.95 10.14
C PRO A 249 -12.16 4.96 11.10
N GLN A 250 -11.24 4.15 10.58
CA GLN A 250 -10.62 3.04 11.28
C GLN A 250 -9.17 3.35 11.67
N VAL A 251 -8.78 2.93 12.87
CA VAL A 251 -7.40 3.09 13.38
C VAL A 251 -6.96 1.81 14.07
N THR A 252 -5.76 1.32 13.75
CA THR A 252 -5.20 0.19 14.49
C THR A 252 -4.69 0.64 15.85
N TRP A 253 -5.03 -0.10 16.90
CA TRP A 253 -4.60 0.17 18.28
C TRP A 253 -3.41 -0.71 18.72
N GLY A 254 -3.21 -1.86 18.05
CA GLY A 254 -2.23 -2.88 18.43
C GLY A 254 -1.12 -3.08 17.41
N THR A 255 -0.54 -4.27 17.42
CA THR A 255 0.65 -4.66 16.64
C THR A 255 0.32 -5.50 15.39
N SER A 256 -0.93 -5.52 14.97
CA SER A 256 -1.42 -6.23 13.79
C SER A 256 -2.51 -5.40 13.10
N PRO A 257 -2.67 -5.44 11.75
CA PRO A 257 -3.75 -4.76 11.06
C PRO A 257 -5.16 -5.17 11.49
N GLU A 258 -5.33 -6.40 12.02
CA GLU A 258 -6.61 -6.87 12.58
C GLU A 258 -6.97 -6.24 13.92
N MET A 259 -5.97 -5.71 14.65
CA MET A 259 -6.18 -4.99 15.91
C MET A 259 -6.63 -3.57 15.62
N VAL A 260 -7.83 -3.40 15.11
CA VAL A 260 -8.42 -2.16 14.61
C VAL A 260 -9.75 -1.86 15.30
N VAL A 261 -10.04 -0.59 15.50
CA VAL A 261 -11.33 -0.08 16.01
C VAL A 261 -11.68 1.21 15.29
N SER A 262 -12.94 1.62 15.37
CA SER A 262 -13.34 2.96 14.90
C SER A 262 -12.66 4.03 15.75
N TYR A 263 -12.39 5.19 15.18
CA TYR A 263 -11.64 6.27 15.83
C TYR A 263 -12.23 6.73 17.17
N ASP A 264 -13.54 6.55 17.38
CA ASP A 264 -14.30 6.96 18.57
C ASP A 264 -14.70 5.78 19.49
N ASP A 265 -14.32 4.56 19.13
CA ASP A 265 -14.55 3.36 19.95
C ASP A 265 -13.47 3.21 21.04
N GLU A 266 -13.76 2.36 22.02
CA GLU A 266 -12.81 2.02 23.07
C GLU A 266 -11.78 1.02 22.58
N ILE A 267 -10.54 1.17 23.07
CA ILE A 267 -9.47 0.19 22.88
C ILE A 267 -9.81 -1.07 23.68
N PRO A 268 -9.76 -2.28 23.09
CA PRO A 268 -10.09 -3.52 23.80
C PRO A 268 -9.40 -3.66 25.14
N ASN A 269 -10.20 -3.94 26.19
CA ASN A 269 -9.70 -4.15 27.53
C ASN A 269 -9.51 -5.66 27.77
N PRO A 270 -8.30 -6.12 28.13
CA PRO A 270 -8.02 -7.54 28.33
C PRO A 270 -8.89 -8.21 29.42
N LEU A 271 -9.43 -7.43 30.37
CA LEU A 271 -10.30 -7.96 31.43
C LEU A 271 -11.68 -8.42 30.92
N ASN A 272 -12.09 -7.96 29.73
CA ASN A 272 -13.39 -8.27 29.14
C ASN A 272 -13.34 -9.41 28.13
N GLU A 273 -12.17 -10.08 27.98
CA GLU A 273 -11.89 -11.02 26.90
C GLU A 273 -11.65 -12.45 27.41
N SER A 274 -11.73 -13.41 26.50
CA SER A 274 -11.34 -14.80 26.77
C SER A 274 -9.85 -14.89 27.12
N GLU A 275 -9.44 -15.92 27.87
CA GLU A 275 -8.04 -16.07 28.33
C GLU A 275 -7.03 -16.08 27.17
N ASP A 276 -7.37 -16.66 26.01
CA ASP A 276 -6.49 -16.67 24.83
C ASP A 276 -6.34 -15.26 24.21
N ASN A 277 -7.43 -14.52 24.08
CA ASN A 277 -7.43 -13.15 23.57
C ASN A 277 -6.77 -12.18 24.55
N LYS A 278 -7.03 -12.35 25.85
CA LYS A 278 -6.49 -11.52 26.93
C LYS A 278 -4.98 -11.37 26.83
N LYS A 279 -4.24 -12.48 26.71
CA LYS A 279 -2.79 -12.46 26.61
C LYS A 279 -2.30 -11.68 25.38
N ASN A 280 -2.94 -11.87 24.24
CA ASN A 280 -2.59 -11.16 23.00
C ASN A 280 -2.83 -9.67 23.12
N ILE A 281 -3.95 -9.26 23.70
CA ILE A 281 -4.29 -7.87 23.96
C ILE A 281 -3.31 -7.23 24.95
N GLU A 282 -2.97 -7.93 26.04
CA GLU A 282 -1.98 -7.46 27.02
C GLU A 282 -0.61 -7.22 26.38
N LEU A 283 -0.14 -8.16 25.56
CA LEU A 283 1.15 -8.02 24.86
C LEU A 283 1.13 -6.83 23.88
N ALA A 284 0.08 -6.70 23.08
CA ALA A 284 -0.05 -5.60 22.15
C ALA A 284 -0.16 -4.24 22.86
N ARG A 285 -0.99 -4.13 23.91
CA ARG A 285 -1.09 -2.90 24.72
C ARG A 285 0.25 -2.52 25.36
N ASN A 286 0.98 -3.50 25.90
CA ASN A 286 2.30 -3.28 26.50
C ASN A 286 3.31 -2.75 25.48
N TYR A 287 3.40 -3.38 24.28
CA TYR A 287 4.27 -2.91 23.21
C TYR A 287 3.89 -1.50 22.75
N MET A 288 2.62 -1.27 22.51
CA MET A 288 2.09 0.04 22.07
C MET A 288 2.11 1.08 23.21
N GLY A 289 2.47 0.72 24.43
CA GLY A 289 2.52 1.61 25.60
C GLY A 289 1.16 2.17 25.96
N ILE A 290 0.12 1.38 25.81
CA ILE A 290 -1.25 1.68 26.21
C ILE A 290 -1.46 1.08 27.59
N LYS A 291 -1.49 1.92 28.64
CA LYS A 291 -1.65 1.49 30.04
C LYS A 291 -3.11 1.58 30.47
N ASP A 292 -3.49 2.77 30.88
CA ASP A 292 -4.84 3.06 31.41
C ASP A 292 -5.75 3.73 30.35
N GLU A 293 -5.18 4.06 29.18
CA GLU A 293 -5.93 4.69 28.11
C GLU A 293 -7.02 3.75 27.61
N SER A 294 -8.23 4.23 27.55
CA SER A 294 -9.38 3.49 27.05
C SER A 294 -9.78 3.90 25.64
N LYS A 295 -9.32 5.05 25.15
CA LYS A 295 -9.66 5.59 23.83
C LYS A 295 -8.42 5.95 23.03
N LEU A 296 -8.54 5.86 21.71
CA LEU A 296 -7.49 6.31 20.79
C LEU A 296 -7.18 7.80 20.92
N SER A 297 -8.18 8.62 21.28
CA SER A 297 -8.02 10.06 21.54
C SER A 297 -7.10 10.40 22.70
N ASP A 298 -6.88 9.45 23.62
CA ASP A 298 -6.01 9.63 24.77
C ASP A 298 -4.53 9.45 24.41
N LEU A 299 -4.26 8.91 23.21
CA LEU A 299 -2.91 8.65 22.72
C LEU A 299 -2.32 9.90 22.06
N VAL A 300 -1.12 10.27 22.51
CA VAL A 300 -0.34 11.37 21.92
C VAL A 300 0.61 10.81 20.86
N PHE A 301 0.70 11.45 19.71
CA PHE A 301 1.53 11.04 18.58
C PHE A 301 2.79 11.91 18.48
N ASP A 302 3.91 11.29 18.11
CA ASP A 302 5.19 11.95 17.90
C ASP A 302 5.44 12.25 16.42
N LYS A 303 4.99 11.34 15.54
CA LYS A 303 5.24 11.42 14.11
C LYS A 303 4.01 11.13 13.28
N VAL A 304 4.03 11.65 12.05
CA VAL A 304 3.02 11.36 11.03
C VAL A 304 3.71 10.97 9.73
N PHE A 305 3.24 9.88 9.11
CA PHE A 305 3.70 9.39 7.83
C PHE A 305 2.54 9.26 6.85
N ILE A 306 2.59 10.02 5.75
CA ILE A 306 1.69 9.90 4.60
C ILE A 306 2.52 9.41 3.42
N GLY A 307 2.29 8.16 2.98
CA GLY A 307 3.11 7.49 1.98
C GLY A 307 2.76 6.02 1.82
N SER A 308 3.71 5.21 1.35
CA SER A 308 3.56 3.77 1.11
C SER A 308 2.84 3.42 -0.21
N CYS A 309 3.03 2.20 -0.71
CA CYS A 309 2.30 1.71 -1.88
C CYS A 309 0.77 1.68 -1.69
N THR A 310 0.30 1.73 -0.45
CA THR A 310 -1.11 1.75 -0.13
C THR A 310 -1.74 3.12 -0.40
N ASN A 311 -1.12 4.20 0.11
CA ASN A 311 -1.70 5.54 0.11
C ASN A 311 -0.64 6.64 -0.15
N SER A 312 -0.12 6.67 -1.36
CA SER A 312 0.83 7.69 -1.82
C SER A 312 0.54 8.19 -3.24
N ARG A 313 -0.67 7.92 -3.74
CA ARG A 313 -1.12 8.36 -5.05
C ARG A 313 -1.68 9.77 -4.97
N ILE A 314 -1.87 10.40 -6.11
CA ILE A 314 -2.30 11.81 -6.16
C ILE A 314 -3.60 12.08 -5.40
N GLU A 315 -4.57 11.15 -5.44
CA GLU A 315 -5.84 11.29 -4.71
C GLU A 315 -5.64 11.29 -3.20
N ASP A 316 -4.75 10.42 -2.69
CA ASP A 316 -4.41 10.35 -1.27
C ASP A 316 -3.81 11.67 -0.78
N LEU A 317 -2.89 12.25 -1.58
CA LEU A 317 -2.26 13.52 -1.27
C LEU A 317 -3.25 14.68 -1.31
N ARG A 318 -4.16 14.70 -2.30
CA ARG A 318 -5.24 15.70 -2.37
C ARG A 318 -6.17 15.64 -1.17
N GLN A 319 -6.54 14.42 -0.72
CA GLN A 319 -7.38 14.24 0.46
C GLN A 319 -6.71 14.77 1.72
N ALA A 320 -5.45 14.42 1.96
CA ALA A 320 -4.69 14.89 3.10
C ALA A 320 -4.46 16.42 3.06
N ALA A 321 -4.11 16.97 1.88
CA ALA A 321 -3.90 18.40 1.69
C ALA A 321 -5.12 19.25 2.01
N LYS A 322 -6.34 18.76 1.68
CA LYS A 322 -7.59 19.45 2.05
C LYS A 322 -7.73 19.65 3.57
N VAL A 323 -7.27 18.68 4.35
CA VAL A 323 -7.34 18.73 5.82
C VAL A 323 -6.36 19.74 6.39
N VAL A 324 -5.12 19.76 5.88
CA VAL A 324 -4.03 20.55 6.46
C VAL A 324 -3.96 21.98 5.93
N LYS A 325 -4.65 22.29 4.83
CA LYS A 325 -4.64 23.61 4.20
C LYS A 325 -5.01 24.71 5.18
N GLY A 326 -4.11 25.69 5.36
CA GLY A 326 -4.29 26.83 6.26
C GLY A 326 -4.22 26.48 7.75
N LYS A 327 -3.71 25.29 8.09
CA LYS A 327 -3.49 24.84 9.47
C LYS A 327 -2.02 24.53 9.69
N THR A 328 -1.64 24.31 10.94
CA THR A 328 -0.26 23.96 11.32
C THR A 328 -0.30 22.66 12.14
N ILE A 329 0.74 21.82 11.97
CA ILE A 329 0.89 20.60 12.79
C ILE A 329 0.98 20.94 14.26
N ALA A 330 0.50 20.06 15.12
CA ALA A 330 0.49 20.22 16.57
C ALA A 330 1.93 20.26 17.13
N GLU A 331 2.13 20.98 18.25
CA GLU A 331 3.43 21.18 18.86
C GLU A 331 4.11 19.88 19.33
N ASN A 332 3.35 18.85 19.67
CA ASN A 332 3.87 17.53 20.04
C ASN A 332 4.33 16.68 18.84
N ILE A 333 3.93 17.02 17.63
CA ILE A 333 4.40 16.31 16.41
C ILE A 333 5.82 16.74 16.09
N ILE A 334 6.77 15.85 16.37
CA ILE A 334 8.21 16.09 16.16
C ILE A 334 8.55 16.10 14.66
N GLU A 335 7.87 15.24 13.89
CA GLU A 335 8.11 15.10 12.45
C GLU A 335 6.84 14.60 11.74
N ALA A 336 6.40 15.31 10.72
CA ALA A 336 5.36 14.89 9.80
C ALA A 336 5.93 14.85 8.39
N ILE A 337 5.90 13.69 7.72
CA ILE A 337 6.47 13.51 6.39
C ILE A 337 5.42 13.07 5.37
N VAL A 338 5.55 13.60 4.16
CA VAL A 338 4.76 13.21 3.00
C VAL A 338 5.70 12.70 1.90
N VAL A 339 5.43 11.48 1.43
CA VAL A 339 6.25 10.79 0.44
C VAL A 339 5.39 10.39 -0.75
N PRO A 340 5.49 11.08 -1.89
CA PRO A 340 4.82 10.69 -3.12
C PRO A 340 5.23 9.28 -3.56
N GLY A 341 4.31 8.52 -4.16
CA GLY A 341 4.55 7.13 -4.55
C GLY A 341 5.47 6.98 -5.76
N SER A 342 5.58 8.01 -6.60
CA SER A 342 6.42 8.03 -7.79
C SER A 342 6.88 9.45 -8.12
N GLY A 343 7.87 9.56 -9.01
CA GLY A 343 8.29 10.85 -9.54
C GLY A 343 7.18 11.57 -10.29
N MET A 344 6.30 10.85 -10.97
CA MET A 344 5.16 11.42 -11.69
C MET A 344 4.08 11.95 -10.72
N VAL A 345 3.78 11.20 -9.65
CA VAL A 345 2.89 11.70 -8.56
C VAL A 345 3.48 12.94 -7.92
N LYS A 346 4.80 12.96 -7.67
CA LYS A 346 5.50 14.12 -7.12
C LYS A 346 5.36 15.33 -8.02
N GLU A 347 5.67 15.19 -9.31
CA GLU A 347 5.57 16.26 -10.31
C GLU A 347 4.14 16.80 -10.40
N GLN A 348 3.14 15.91 -10.45
CA GLN A 348 1.74 16.31 -10.50
C GLN A 348 1.32 17.04 -9.23
N ALA A 349 1.71 16.55 -8.04
CA ALA A 349 1.40 17.19 -6.77
C ALA A 349 2.03 18.59 -6.66
N GLU A 350 3.26 18.75 -7.13
CA GLU A 350 3.96 20.04 -7.17
C GLU A 350 3.30 21.01 -8.17
N MET A 351 2.87 20.53 -9.36
CA MET A 351 2.10 21.35 -10.30
C MET A 351 0.74 21.80 -9.74
N GLU A 352 0.13 21.02 -8.87
CA GLU A 352 -1.13 21.35 -8.19
C GLU A 352 -0.92 22.21 -6.92
N GLY A 353 0.35 22.46 -6.53
CA GLY A 353 0.69 23.21 -5.31
C GLY A 353 0.41 22.47 -4.01
N LEU A 354 0.29 21.13 -4.05
CA LEU A 354 0.02 20.34 -2.85
C LEU A 354 1.24 20.32 -1.92
N ASP A 355 2.44 20.31 -2.46
CA ASP A 355 3.69 20.37 -1.69
C ASP A 355 3.81 21.66 -0.88
N GLU A 356 3.42 22.81 -1.45
CA GLU A 356 3.37 24.08 -0.76
C GLU A 356 2.38 24.04 0.43
N ILE A 357 1.16 23.49 0.21
CA ILE A 357 0.16 23.30 1.27
C ILE A 357 0.74 22.48 2.43
N PHE A 358 1.41 21.37 2.14
CA PHE A 358 2.03 20.54 3.17
C PHE A 358 3.19 21.23 3.88
N LYS A 359 4.07 21.92 3.15
CA LYS A 359 5.20 22.68 3.72
C LYS A 359 4.71 23.81 4.62
N GLU A 360 3.72 24.58 4.19
CA GLU A 360 3.09 25.64 4.99
C GLU A 360 2.48 25.12 6.29
N ALA A 361 1.90 23.90 6.25
CA ALA A 361 1.38 23.23 7.44
C ALA A 361 2.48 22.68 8.36
N GLY A 362 3.75 22.63 7.94
CA GLY A 362 4.88 22.11 8.71
C GLY A 362 5.29 20.69 8.39
N PHE A 363 4.75 20.08 7.34
CA PHE A 363 5.20 18.78 6.86
C PHE A 363 6.50 18.88 6.07
N ILE A 364 7.27 17.80 6.08
CA ILE A 364 8.46 17.64 5.27
C ILE A 364 8.10 16.90 3.98
N TRP A 365 8.22 17.57 2.85
CA TRP A 365 8.01 17.00 1.52
C TRP A 365 9.23 16.20 1.07
N ARG A 366 9.03 14.96 0.66
CA ARG A 366 10.11 14.00 0.38
C ARG A 366 10.17 13.60 -1.10
N ASP A 367 11.25 12.93 -1.48
CA ASP A 367 11.39 12.25 -2.77
C ASP A 367 10.72 10.88 -2.77
N PRO A 368 10.31 10.34 -3.95
CA PRO A 368 9.57 9.08 -4.04
C PRO A 368 10.32 7.87 -3.50
N GLY A 369 9.61 6.98 -2.81
CA GLY A 369 10.12 5.72 -2.26
C GLY A 369 9.21 5.15 -1.19
N CYS A 370 9.55 3.97 -0.67
CA CYS A 370 8.77 3.34 0.40
C CYS A 370 8.94 4.03 1.76
N SER A 371 10.04 4.77 1.96
CA SER A 371 10.27 5.58 3.16
C SER A 371 9.99 4.80 4.46
N MET A 372 9.24 5.42 5.37
CA MET A 372 8.90 4.86 6.68
C MET A 372 7.92 3.66 6.61
N CYS A 373 7.48 3.19 5.43
CA CYS A 373 6.66 1.98 5.33
C CYS A 373 7.36 0.73 5.93
N LEU A 374 8.69 0.74 5.93
CA LEU A 374 9.53 -0.29 6.53
C LEU A 374 10.86 0.32 7.00
N GLY A 375 11.47 -0.27 8.03
CA GLY A 375 12.70 0.22 8.64
C GLY A 375 14.00 -0.10 7.86
N MET A 376 14.00 0.00 6.52
CA MET A 376 15.14 -0.37 5.66
C MET A 376 15.85 0.84 5.01
N ASN A 377 15.50 2.05 5.40
CA ASN A 377 16.08 3.31 4.93
C ASN A 377 16.20 4.28 6.11
N PRO A 378 16.76 5.48 5.92
CA PRO A 378 16.95 6.43 7.02
C PRO A 378 15.68 6.95 7.70
N ASP A 379 14.52 6.83 7.03
CA ASP A 379 13.24 7.27 7.58
C ASP A 379 12.70 6.19 8.53
N GLN A 380 12.97 6.34 9.82
CA GLN A 380 12.63 5.37 10.86
C GLN A 380 12.08 6.04 12.11
N LEU A 381 11.28 5.28 12.87
CA LEU A 381 10.93 5.63 14.24
C LEU A 381 12.09 5.33 15.18
N LYS A 382 12.30 6.20 16.14
CA LYS A 382 13.11 5.90 17.31
C LYS A 382 12.32 5.02 18.29
N PRO A 383 13.01 4.34 19.23
CA PRO A 383 12.33 3.54 20.23
C PRO A 383 11.24 4.32 20.97
N TYR A 384 10.05 3.72 21.01
CA TYR A 384 8.84 4.21 21.66
C TYR A 384 8.14 5.40 21.01
N GLU A 385 8.68 5.98 19.93
CA GLU A 385 7.95 6.99 19.14
C GLU A 385 6.67 6.37 18.57
N ARG A 386 5.58 7.13 18.62
CA ARG A 386 4.25 6.76 18.13
C ARG A 386 3.98 7.47 16.80
N CYS A 387 3.60 6.71 15.79
CA CYS A 387 3.37 7.22 14.43
C CYS A 387 1.94 6.98 13.97
N ALA A 388 1.28 8.02 13.47
CA ALA A 388 0.10 7.95 12.63
C ALA A 388 0.55 7.67 11.20
N SER A 389 0.17 6.52 10.62
CA SER A 389 0.79 6.03 9.39
C SER A 389 -0.24 5.53 8.38
N THR A 390 -0.05 5.93 7.12
CA THR A 390 -0.83 5.41 6.00
C THR A 390 -0.22 4.14 5.38
N SER A 391 0.80 3.56 5.99
CA SER A 391 1.39 2.29 5.56
C SER A 391 0.39 1.12 5.69
N ASN A 392 0.81 -0.08 5.33
CA ASN A 392 -0.04 -1.27 5.28
C ASN A 392 0.19 -2.24 6.43
N ARG A 393 1.32 -2.15 7.14
CA ARG A 393 1.72 -3.05 8.24
C ARG A 393 2.20 -2.29 9.44
N ASN A 394 1.87 -2.80 10.62
CA ASN A 394 2.23 -2.21 11.91
C ASN A 394 2.75 -3.22 12.93
N PHE A 395 3.28 -4.36 12.51
CA PHE A 395 3.87 -5.30 13.45
C PHE A 395 5.10 -4.69 14.14
N GLU A 396 5.49 -5.27 15.27
CA GLU A 396 6.58 -4.80 16.13
C GLU A 396 7.87 -4.51 15.33
N GLY A 397 8.39 -3.30 15.48
CA GLY A 397 9.61 -2.86 14.78
C GLY A 397 9.49 -2.55 13.31
N ARG A 398 8.30 -2.63 12.69
CA ARG A 398 8.12 -2.44 11.24
C ARG A 398 8.67 -1.11 10.72
N GLN A 399 8.41 -0.01 11.42
CA GLN A 399 8.87 1.32 11.04
C GLN A 399 10.14 1.77 11.79
N GLY A 400 10.73 0.90 12.60
CA GLY A 400 11.90 1.14 13.43
C GLY A 400 11.86 0.35 14.72
N TYR A 401 13.01 0.05 15.31
CA TYR A 401 13.12 -0.73 16.53
C TYR A 401 12.30 -0.13 17.67
N LEU A 402 11.39 -0.91 18.27
CA LEU A 402 10.44 -0.49 19.30
C LEU A 402 9.53 0.68 18.91
N GLY A 403 9.40 1.01 17.62
CA GLY A 403 8.48 2.01 17.10
C GLY A 403 7.02 1.54 17.20
N ARG A 404 6.10 2.46 17.49
CA ARG A 404 4.66 2.22 17.69
C ARG A 404 3.86 2.79 16.53
N THR A 405 3.36 1.93 15.67
CA THR A 405 2.68 2.33 14.44
C THR A 405 1.18 2.11 14.53
N HIS A 406 0.39 3.14 14.24
CA HIS A 406 -1.05 3.07 14.09
C HIS A 406 -1.41 3.29 12.61
N LEU A 407 -2.02 2.28 11.99
CA LEU A 407 -2.51 2.39 10.61
C LEU A 407 -3.81 3.17 10.56
N MET A 408 -3.91 4.07 9.60
CA MET A 408 -5.10 4.88 9.35
C MET A 408 -5.12 5.41 7.93
N SER A 409 -6.23 6.02 7.52
CA SER A 409 -6.35 6.69 6.22
C SER A 409 -5.52 7.96 6.12
N PRO A 410 -5.19 8.44 4.89
CA PRO A 410 -4.50 9.72 4.69
C PRO A 410 -5.21 10.89 5.37
N LEU A 411 -6.53 10.89 5.32
CA LEU A 411 -7.36 11.91 5.95
C LEU A 411 -7.18 11.88 7.48
N MET A 412 -7.27 10.71 8.11
CA MET A 412 -7.08 10.57 9.56
C MET A 412 -5.65 10.89 9.99
N ALA A 413 -4.63 10.50 9.20
CA ALA A 413 -3.24 10.86 9.47
C ALA A 413 -3.03 12.38 9.41
N ALA A 414 -3.64 13.06 8.44
CA ALA A 414 -3.62 14.52 8.33
C ALA A 414 -4.31 15.19 9.53
N TYR A 415 -5.46 14.69 9.97
CA TYR A 415 -6.10 15.18 11.20
C TYR A 415 -5.23 14.96 12.44
N THR A 416 -4.64 13.78 12.56
CA THR A 416 -3.72 13.47 13.67
C THR A 416 -2.51 14.42 13.70
N ALA A 417 -1.99 14.80 12.53
CA ALA A 417 -0.92 15.79 12.45
C ALA A 417 -1.35 17.16 13.02
N ILE A 418 -2.56 17.61 12.73
CA ILE A 418 -3.06 18.90 13.17
C ILE A 418 -3.43 18.94 14.67
N TYR A 419 -3.96 17.82 15.19
CA TYR A 419 -4.42 17.78 16.59
C TYR A 419 -3.40 17.16 17.56
N GLY A 420 -2.41 16.44 17.04
CA GLY A 420 -1.44 15.70 17.85
C GLY A 420 -1.98 14.43 18.51
N THR A 421 -3.26 14.16 18.34
CA THR A 421 -4.00 12.99 18.85
C THR A 421 -5.03 12.54 17.82
N ILE A 422 -5.64 11.37 18.01
CA ILE A 422 -6.79 10.96 17.21
C ILE A 422 -7.99 11.82 17.58
N GLY A 423 -8.44 12.65 16.66
CA GLY A 423 -9.60 13.52 16.83
C GLY A 423 -10.78 13.12 15.94
N LYS A 424 -11.93 13.74 16.18
CA LYS A 424 -13.09 13.62 15.29
C LYS A 424 -12.74 14.31 13.97
N PRO A 425 -12.79 13.60 12.84
CA PRO A 425 -12.68 14.27 11.54
C PRO A 425 -13.82 15.26 11.36
N LEU A 426 -13.50 16.48 10.91
CA LEU A 426 -14.46 17.59 10.72
C LEU A 426 -15.17 17.44 9.37
#